data_f7888f5f63287bedc28f93988335921b
#
_entry.id   f7888f5f63287bedc28f93988335921b
#
_cell.length_a   1.000
_cell.length_b   1.000
_cell.length_c   1.000
_cell.angle_alpha   90.00
_cell.angle_beta   90.00
_cell.angle_gamma   90.00
#
_symmetry.space_group_name_H-M   'P 1'
#
loop_
_entity.id
_entity.type
_entity.pdbx_description
1 polymer ?
#
loop_
_entity_poly.entity_id
_entity_poly.type
_entity_poly.pdbx_seq_one_letter_code
_entity_poly.pdbx_strand_id
1 'polypeptide(L)'
;MSDDERWMARALALAEGVAARTWPNPAVGCVLVRDGLVVGEGATAPPPGPHAEAAALAAAGDAARGATAYVTLEPCAHTGRTPPCADALAAAGVARVVVAVADPNPLADGGVERLAAAGVAVEVGVGAESALEGLAGFLERVAAGRPAVVVKLALSLDGRLAAADGTSQWLTGPAARAAAHRLRAAVDGVVVGSGTVLADDPALTVRLGPDGEPAAAPSAGARQPLRIVLDRRARTRPGAKVYDDAAASLVVVDAAAEAGHLDEAGLDVARVDGRAADGGLAEALAAAGARGCRSLLVEGGAAVAGAVVAAGLADRLVVHVAPVLLGEAGRPAVTGLGVPTLAAAPRWDLVDVERVDGDAVLTCAPRAGAPEGPHDHDHDHDHALAPHGAGPT
;
A
#
# COMPACT_ATOMS: atom_id res chain seq x y z
N MET A 1 21.03 13.76 -27.32
CA MET A 1 19.82 13.88 -26.52
C MET A 1 18.86 14.80 -27.26
N SER A 2 17.71 14.28 -27.66
CA SER A 2 16.64 15.08 -28.28
C SER A 2 16.01 16.02 -27.26
N ASP A 3 15.19 16.97 -27.70
CA ASP A 3 14.44 17.83 -26.77
C ASP A 3 13.46 17.00 -25.96
N ASP A 4 12.82 15.97 -26.52
CA ASP A 4 11.92 15.10 -25.81
C ASP A 4 12.63 14.29 -24.70
N GLU A 5 13.81 13.72 -24.98
CA GLU A 5 14.63 13.05 -23.97
C GLU A 5 15.03 13.99 -22.83
N ARG A 6 15.36 15.24 -23.14
CA ARG A 6 15.71 16.26 -22.15
C ARG A 6 14.55 16.56 -21.20
N TRP A 7 13.35 16.77 -21.74
CA TRP A 7 12.19 17.12 -20.93
C TRP A 7 11.65 15.91 -20.17
N MET A 8 11.72 14.72 -20.74
CA MET A 8 11.37 13.48 -20.04
C MET A 8 12.35 13.21 -18.89
N ALA A 9 13.66 13.43 -19.06
CA ALA A 9 14.63 13.32 -17.98
C ALA A 9 14.29 14.26 -16.80
N ARG A 10 13.78 15.47 -17.10
CA ARG A 10 13.31 16.39 -16.06
C ARG A 10 12.05 15.85 -15.34
N ALA A 11 11.10 15.28 -16.07
CA ALA A 11 9.92 14.63 -15.47
C ALA A 11 10.32 13.44 -14.58
N LEU A 12 11.29 12.63 -15.02
CA LEU A 12 11.84 11.52 -14.25
C LEU A 12 12.49 11.99 -12.93
N ALA A 13 13.27 13.06 -12.98
CA ALA A 13 13.87 13.64 -11.78
C ALA A 13 12.80 14.15 -10.78
N LEU A 14 11.68 14.71 -11.26
CA LEU A 14 10.55 15.07 -10.39
C LEU A 14 9.92 13.85 -9.75
N ALA A 15 9.73 12.75 -10.50
CA ALA A 15 9.21 11.49 -9.98
C ALA A 15 10.11 10.90 -8.91
N GLU A 16 11.43 10.85 -9.15
CA GLU A 16 12.43 10.35 -8.20
C GLU A 16 12.38 11.13 -6.87
N GLY A 17 12.29 12.47 -6.95
CA GLY A 17 12.23 13.33 -5.76
C GLY A 17 11.04 13.09 -4.84
N VAL A 18 10.01 12.37 -5.30
CA VAL A 18 8.78 12.07 -4.52
C VAL A 18 8.55 10.59 -4.27
N ALA A 19 9.35 9.69 -4.83
CA ALA A 19 9.13 8.23 -4.78
C ALA A 19 8.91 7.68 -3.36
N ALA A 20 9.57 8.27 -2.37
CA ALA A 20 9.43 7.90 -0.97
C ALA A 20 8.05 8.21 -0.37
N ARG A 21 7.31 9.18 -0.90
CA ARG A 21 6.13 9.79 -0.26
C ARG A 21 4.82 9.55 -0.98
N THR A 22 4.84 9.10 -2.23
CA THR A 22 3.63 8.95 -3.07
C THR A 22 2.87 7.65 -2.83
N TRP A 23 3.51 6.69 -2.19
CA TRP A 23 2.94 5.38 -1.94
C TRP A 23 1.52 5.47 -1.34
N PRO A 24 0.51 4.68 -1.77
CA PRO A 24 0.56 3.53 -2.69
C PRO A 24 0.51 3.90 -4.18
N ASN A 25 0.38 5.18 -4.52
CA ASN A 25 0.37 5.67 -5.89
C ASN A 25 1.77 5.58 -6.51
N PRO A 26 1.87 5.40 -7.83
CA PRO A 26 3.15 5.48 -8.52
C PRO A 26 3.75 6.88 -8.38
N ALA A 27 5.08 6.95 -8.28
CA ALA A 27 5.78 8.21 -8.37
C ALA A 27 5.82 8.65 -9.84
N VAL A 28 5.04 9.67 -10.18
CA VAL A 28 4.94 10.22 -11.53
C VAL A 28 5.42 11.66 -11.52
N GLY A 29 6.14 12.04 -12.55
CA GLY A 29 6.51 13.43 -12.85
C GLY A 29 5.85 13.90 -14.12
N CYS A 30 5.48 15.17 -14.17
CA CYS A 30 4.91 15.83 -15.34
C CYS A 30 5.55 17.18 -15.58
N VAL A 31 5.98 17.44 -16.82
CA VAL A 31 6.54 18.72 -17.25
C VAL A 31 5.76 19.23 -18.46
N LEU A 32 5.23 20.44 -18.36
CA LEU A 32 4.56 21.13 -19.47
C LEU A 32 5.51 22.12 -20.13
N VAL A 33 5.73 21.97 -21.42
CA VAL A 33 6.67 22.78 -22.21
C VAL A 33 5.93 23.46 -23.36
N ARG A 34 6.11 24.76 -23.51
CA ARG A 34 5.62 25.53 -24.66
C ARG A 34 6.74 26.46 -25.18
N ASP A 35 6.95 26.45 -26.48
CA ASP A 35 7.98 27.27 -27.14
C ASP A 35 9.40 27.08 -26.56
N GLY A 36 9.72 25.84 -26.16
CA GLY A 36 11.01 25.48 -25.53
C GLY A 36 11.18 25.94 -24.10
N LEU A 37 10.11 26.45 -23.44
CA LEU A 37 10.12 26.90 -22.05
C LEU A 37 9.20 26.03 -21.20
N VAL A 38 9.65 25.70 -20.00
CA VAL A 38 8.80 25.05 -19.00
C VAL A 38 7.75 26.05 -18.52
N VAL A 39 6.47 25.70 -18.69
CA VAL A 39 5.33 26.52 -18.27
C VAL A 39 4.65 25.95 -17.03
N GLY A 40 4.88 24.68 -16.68
CA GLY A 40 4.39 24.06 -15.45
C GLY A 40 5.09 22.74 -15.17
N GLU A 41 5.21 22.42 -13.91
CA GLU A 41 5.79 21.16 -13.43
C GLU A 41 4.98 20.61 -12.28
N GLY A 42 4.94 19.30 -12.17
CA GLY A 42 4.29 18.61 -11.09
C GLY A 42 4.86 17.21 -10.87
N ALA A 43 4.70 16.75 -9.66
CA ALA A 43 4.95 15.37 -9.28
C ALA A 43 3.77 14.85 -8.47
N THR A 44 3.57 13.54 -8.44
CA THR A 44 2.54 12.92 -7.60
C THR A 44 2.69 13.38 -6.16
N ALA A 45 1.64 13.95 -5.59
CA ALA A 45 1.66 14.33 -4.18
C ALA A 45 1.35 13.12 -3.28
N PRO A 46 1.77 13.17 -1.99
CA PRO A 46 1.32 12.18 -1.01
C PRO A 46 -0.22 12.09 -0.99
N PRO A 47 -0.80 10.87 -0.90
CA PRO A 47 -2.25 10.73 -0.82
C PRO A 47 -2.86 11.48 0.40
N PRO A 48 -4.01 12.13 0.23
CA PRO A 48 -4.90 12.16 -0.93
C PRO A 48 -4.62 13.28 -1.95
N GLY A 49 -3.39 13.72 -2.08
CA GLY A 49 -2.98 14.83 -2.95
C GLY A 49 -3.14 14.55 -4.46
N PRO A 50 -2.90 15.59 -5.30
CA PRO A 50 -3.10 15.50 -6.74
C PRO A 50 -2.04 14.62 -7.44
N HIS A 51 -2.40 14.13 -8.61
CA HIS A 51 -1.47 13.52 -9.54
C HIS A 51 -0.54 14.57 -10.18
N ALA A 52 0.57 14.10 -10.75
CA ALA A 52 1.59 14.97 -11.33
C ALA A 52 1.04 15.91 -12.40
N GLU A 53 0.17 15.41 -13.27
CA GLU A 53 -0.44 16.18 -14.36
C GLU A 53 -1.33 17.29 -13.81
N ALA A 54 -2.14 16.99 -12.79
CA ALA A 54 -3.00 18.00 -12.15
C ALA A 54 -2.17 19.09 -11.46
N ALA A 55 -1.07 18.71 -10.81
CA ALA A 55 -0.13 19.68 -10.22
C ALA A 55 0.55 20.54 -11.27
N ALA A 56 1.03 19.93 -12.38
CA ALA A 56 1.64 20.64 -13.50
C ALA A 56 0.68 21.61 -14.19
N LEU A 57 -0.58 21.18 -14.41
CA LEU A 57 -1.64 22.02 -14.98
C LEU A 57 -1.99 23.21 -14.07
N ALA A 58 -2.06 22.95 -12.74
CA ALA A 58 -2.30 24.03 -11.78
C ALA A 58 -1.17 25.08 -11.78
N ALA A 59 0.10 24.63 -11.95
CA ALA A 59 1.25 25.52 -12.05
C ALA A 59 1.28 26.31 -13.37
N ALA A 60 0.86 25.67 -14.47
CA ALA A 60 0.87 26.30 -15.80
C ALA A 60 -0.28 27.28 -16.02
N GLY A 61 -1.46 27.04 -15.43
CA GLY A 61 -2.65 27.80 -15.72
C GLY A 61 -2.94 27.86 -17.24
N ASP A 62 -3.29 29.01 -17.76
CA ASP A 62 -3.59 29.22 -19.19
C ASP A 62 -2.41 28.96 -20.14
N ALA A 63 -1.19 28.93 -19.60
CA ALA A 63 0.00 28.64 -20.40
C ALA A 63 0.10 27.15 -20.83
N ALA A 64 -0.72 26.26 -20.25
CA ALA A 64 -0.85 24.86 -20.64
C ALA A 64 -1.41 24.70 -22.07
N ARG A 65 -2.20 25.66 -22.55
CA ARG A 65 -2.78 25.62 -23.89
C ARG A 65 -1.69 25.63 -24.97
N GLY A 66 -1.71 24.61 -25.86
CA GLY A 66 -0.73 24.44 -26.91
C GLY A 66 0.62 23.88 -26.43
N ALA A 67 0.78 23.57 -25.15
CA ALA A 67 1.99 22.98 -24.61
C ALA A 67 2.13 21.49 -24.99
N THR A 68 3.35 20.95 -24.87
CA THR A 68 3.63 19.52 -24.83
C THR A 68 3.79 19.08 -23.37
N ALA A 69 3.08 18.04 -22.96
CA ALA A 69 3.22 17.40 -21.64
C ALA A 69 4.15 16.20 -21.74
N TYR A 70 5.14 16.11 -20.86
CA TYR A 70 6.03 14.96 -20.69
C TYR A 70 5.67 14.28 -19.38
N VAL A 71 5.21 13.04 -19.43
CA VAL A 71 4.68 12.31 -18.26
C VAL A 71 5.36 10.95 -18.15
N THR A 72 5.86 10.61 -16.97
CA THR A 72 6.65 9.37 -16.78
C THR A 72 5.81 8.10 -16.76
N LEU A 73 4.49 8.19 -16.58
CA LEU A 73 3.52 7.11 -16.67
C LEU A 73 2.28 7.62 -17.40
N GLU A 74 1.58 6.75 -18.10
CA GLU A 74 0.34 7.08 -18.80
C GLU A 74 -0.66 7.84 -17.92
N PRO A 75 -1.22 8.99 -18.37
CA PRO A 75 -2.25 9.71 -17.66
C PRO A 75 -3.51 8.86 -17.46
N CYS A 76 -4.00 8.74 -16.24
CA CYS A 76 -5.13 7.87 -15.92
C CYS A 76 -6.41 8.24 -16.68
N ALA A 77 -7.20 7.19 -17.09
CA ALA A 77 -8.50 7.32 -17.75
C ALA A 77 -9.70 7.11 -16.82
N HIS A 78 -9.49 6.65 -15.59
CA HIS A 78 -10.55 6.38 -14.64
C HIS A 78 -10.86 7.57 -13.73
N THR A 79 -12.11 7.68 -13.29
CA THR A 79 -12.51 8.62 -12.23
C THR A 79 -12.21 7.97 -10.87
N GLY A 80 -11.17 8.47 -10.22
CA GLY A 80 -10.81 8.07 -8.86
C GLY A 80 -11.30 9.08 -7.82
N ARG A 81 -10.38 9.55 -6.98
CA ARG A 81 -10.60 10.69 -6.06
C ARG A 81 -10.65 12.04 -6.80
N THR A 82 -10.05 12.08 -7.98
CA THR A 82 -10.02 13.22 -8.90
C THR A 82 -10.52 12.80 -10.27
N PRO A 83 -10.95 13.75 -11.12
CA PRO A 83 -11.25 13.47 -12.52
C PRO A 83 -10.03 12.85 -13.23
N PRO A 84 -10.22 12.11 -14.35
CA PRO A 84 -9.13 11.54 -15.13
C PRO A 84 -8.11 12.58 -15.59
N CYS A 85 -6.82 12.27 -15.45
CA CYS A 85 -5.75 13.18 -15.89
C CYS A 85 -5.74 13.38 -17.40
N ALA A 86 -6.09 12.34 -18.17
CA ALA A 86 -6.24 12.44 -19.62
C ALA A 86 -7.28 13.51 -20.01
N ASP A 87 -8.43 13.55 -19.34
CA ASP A 87 -9.47 14.58 -19.57
C ASP A 87 -8.97 15.97 -19.17
N ALA A 88 -8.26 16.08 -18.05
CA ALA A 88 -7.75 17.36 -17.58
C ALA A 88 -6.75 17.97 -18.55
N LEU A 89 -5.81 17.15 -19.11
CA LEU A 89 -4.86 17.58 -20.12
C LEU A 89 -5.55 18.02 -21.42
N ALA A 90 -6.52 17.25 -21.91
CA ALA A 90 -7.30 17.58 -23.09
C ALA A 90 -8.11 18.88 -22.89
N ALA A 91 -8.81 19.03 -21.75
CA ALA A 91 -9.60 20.22 -21.43
C ALA A 91 -8.72 21.48 -21.30
N ALA A 92 -7.50 21.36 -20.79
CA ALA A 92 -6.53 22.45 -20.74
C ALA A 92 -6.01 22.86 -22.14
N GLY A 93 -6.30 22.06 -23.17
CA GLY A 93 -5.87 22.32 -24.55
C GLY A 93 -4.39 22.05 -24.80
N VAL A 94 -3.81 21.06 -24.09
CA VAL A 94 -2.47 20.53 -24.36
C VAL A 94 -2.45 19.97 -25.78
N ALA A 95 -1.42 20.32 -26.59
CA ALA A 95 -1.36 19.93 -28.00
C ALA A 95 -0.74 18.54 -28.22
N ARG A 96 0.19 18.13 -27.35
CA ARG A 96 0.91 16.85 -27.44
C ARG A 96 1.20 16.31 -26.04
N VAL A 97 1.13 14.99 -25.89
CA VAL A 97 1.55 14.29 -24.68
C VAL A 97 2.62 13.25 -25.05
N VAL A 98 3.74 13.29 -24.36
CA VAL A 98 4.83 12.32 -24.46
C VAL A 98 4.82 11.49 -23.18
N VAL A 99 4.58 10.20 -23.30
CA VAL A 99 4.47 9.25 -22.21
C VAL A 99 5.70 8.34 -22.19
N ALA A 100 6.33 8.15 -21.03
CA ALA A 100 7.45 7.22 -20.96
C ALA A 100 6.99 5.76 -20.99
N VAL A 101 6.00 5.38 -20.17
CA VAL A 101 5.50 4.00 -20.03
C VAL A 101 3.98 4.01 -20.03
N ALA A 102 3.35 3.10 -20.79
CA ALA A 102 1.92 2.83 -20.71
C ALA A 102 1.57 2.22 -19.34
N ASP A 103 0.40 2.54 -18.78
CA ASP A 103 -0.01 1.99 -17.49
C ASP A 103 -0.56 0.55 -17.69
N PRO A 104 0.10 -0.49 -17.16
CA PRO A 104 -0.38 -1.87 -17.30
C PRO A 104 -1.56 -2.18 -16.38
N ASN A 105 -1.99 -1.23 -15.55
CA ASN A 105 -3.10 -1.41 -14.64
C ASN A 105 -4.44 -1.27 -15.38
N PRO A 106 -5.21 -2.35 -15.60
CA PRO A 106 -6.46 -2.30 -16.37
C PRO A 106 -7.53 -1.40 -15.74
N LEU A 107 -7.33 -0.91 -14.52
CA LEU A 107 -8.21 0.06 -13.87
C LEU A 107 -7.82 1.52 -14.18
N ALA A 108 -6.63 1.75 -14.72
CA ALA A 108 -6.08 3.09 -14.94
C ALA A 108 -5.70 3.36 -16.40
N ASP A 109 -5.50 2.29 -17.20
CA ASP A 109 -5.16 2.35 -18.62
C ASP A 109 -6.20 3.08 -19.49
N GLY A 110 -5.88 3.25 -20.76
CA GLY A 110 -6.77 3.89 -21.74
C GLY A 110 -6.65 5.41 -21.81
N GLY A 111 -5.67 6.00 -21.13
CA GLY A 111 -5.42 7.44 -21.18
C GLY A 111 -4.85 7.89 -22.52
N VAL A 112 -4.01 7.07 -23.13
CA VAL A 112 -3.44 7.30 -24.48
C VAL A 112 -4.56 7.38 -25.53
N GLU A 113 -5.44 6.38 -25.54
CA GLU A 113 -6.58 6.32 -26.45
C GLU A 113 -7.55 7.49 -26.24
N ARG A 114 -7.77 7.85 -24.99
CA ARG A 114 -8.67 8.94 -24.60
C ARG A 114 -8.14 10.30 -25.04
N LEU A 115 -6.83 10.54 -24.88
CA LEU A 115 -6.15 11.74 -25.39
C LEU A 115 -6.19 11.81 -26.92
N ALA A 116 -5.88 10.70 -27.59
CA ALA A 116 -5.93 10.61 -29.06
C ALA A 116 -7.36 10.87 -29.58
N ALA A 117 -8.39 10.32 -28.94
CA ALA A 117 -9.79 10.55 -29.27
C ALA A 117 -10.20 12.03 -29.07
N ALA A 118 -9.56 12.72 -28.13
CA ALA A 118 -9.75 14.17 -27.91
C ALA A 118 -8.93 15.04 -28.89
N GLY A 119 -8.19 14.45 -29.85
CA GLY A 119 -7.39 15.16 -30.83
C GLY A 119 -6.01 15.62 -30.33
N VAL A 120 -5.54 15.11 -29.21
CA VAL A 120 -4.21 15.37 -28.67
C VAL A 120 -3.21 14.39 -29.30
N ALA A 121 -2.08 14.89 -29.81
CA ALA A 121 -1.02 14.03 -30.32
C ALA A 121 -0.34 13.28 -29.17
N VAL A 122 -0.20 11.95 -29.27
CA VAL A 122 0.43 11.14 -28.22
C VAL A 122 1.61 10.36 -28.78
N GLU A 123 2.70 10.34 -28.03
CA GLU A 123 3.88 9.52 -28.27
C GLU A 123 4.25 8.76 -27.00
N VAL A 124 4.61 7.47 -27.14
CA VAL A 124 4.94 6.60 -26.00
C VAL A 124 6.33 6.01 -26.19
N GLY A 125 7.10 5.88 -25.11
CA GLY A 125 8.38 5.17 -25.09
C GLY A 125 9.60 6.05 -24.82
N VAL A 126 9.47 7.37 -24.84
CA VAL A 126 10.61 8.27 -24.54
C VAL A 126 11.00 8.16 -23.08
N GLY A 127 12.25 7.73 -22.79
CA GLY A 127 12.74 7.53 -21.42
C GLY A 127 12.17 6.32 -20.69
N ALA A 128 11.63 5.33 -21.43
CA ALA A 128 10.93 4.18 -20.88
C ALA A 128 11.79 3.36 -19.89
N GLU A 129 13.07 3.12 -20.18
CA GLU A 129 13.98 2.33 -19.34
C GLU A 129 14.07 2.92 -17.92
N SER A 130 14.40 4.20 -17.81
CA SER A 130 14.51 4.88 -16.51
C SER A 130 13.15 5.00 -15.80
N ALA A 131 12.04 5.14 -16.54
CA ALA A 131 10.71 5.15 -15.95
C ALA A 131 10.34 3.79 -15.37
N LEU A 132 10.65 2.68 -16.06
CA LEU A 132 10.41 1.32 -15.59
C LEU A 132 11.19 1.02 -14.30
N GLU A 133 12.45 1.45 -14.23
CA GLU A 133 13.25 1.33 -13.00
C GLU A 133 12.57 2.05 -11.81
N GLY A 134 12.17 3.30 -12.00
CA GLY A 134 11.51 4.10 -10.95
C GLY A 134 10.12 3.57 -10.55
N LEU A 135 9.45 2.84 -11.44
CA LEU A 135 8.11 2.29 -11.25
C LEU A 135 8.11 0.80 -10.87
N ALA A 136 9.27 0.13 -10.78
CA ALA A 136 9.36 -1.33 -10.66
C ALA A 136 8.44 -1.91 -9.58
N GLY A 137 8.51 -1.43 -8.35
CA GLY A 137 7.67 -1.94 -7.26
C GLY A 137 6.17 -1.67 -7.44
N PHE A 138 5.77 -0.64 -8.20
CA PHE A 138 4.38 -0.42 -8.57
C PHE A 138 3.95 -1.44 -9.64
N LEU A 139 4.75 -1.63 -10.66
CA LEU A 139 4.48 -2.54 -11.79
C LEU A 139 4.40 -4.00 -11.34
N GLU A 140 5.29 -4.43 -10.45
CA GLU A 140 5.26 -5.77 -9.85
C GLU A 140 3.95 -6.05 -9.11
N ARG A 141 3.45 -5.09 -8.32
CA ARG A 141 2.16 -5.24 -7.64
C ARG A 141 0.98 -5.34 -8.61
N VAL A 142 1.00 -4.49 -9.66
CA VAL A 142 -0.04 -4.53 -10.70
C VAL A 142 -0.04 -5.88 -11.42
N ALA A 143 1.15 -6.37 -11.79
CA ALA A 143 1.31 -7.68 -12.43
C ALA A 143 0.83 -8.84 -11.52
N ALA A 144 1.07 -8.73 -10.22
CA ALA A 144 0.57 -9.70 -9.23
C ALA A 144 -0.94 -9.59 -8.96
N GLY A 145 -1.64 -8.59 -9.50
CA GLY A 145 -3.08 -8.39 -9.33
C GLY A 145 -3.52 -8.19 -7.88
N ARG A 146 -2.61 -7.80 -6.97
CA ARG A 146 -2.90 -7.61 -5.54
C ARG A 146 -2.90 -6.14 -5.13
N PRO A 147 -3.69 -5.78 -4.10
CA PRO A 147 -3.59 -4.47 -3.48
C PRO A 147 -2.19 -4.20 -2.92
N ALA A 148 -1.81 -2.93 -2.89
CA ALA A 148 -0.63 -2.48 -2.17
C ALA A 148 -0.85 -2.54 -0.65
N VAL A 149 0.11 -3.05 0.13
CA VAL A 149 -0.05 -3.32 1.56
C VAL A 149 0.93 -2.50 2.41
N VAL A 150 0.38 -1.64 3.27
CA VAL A 150 1.12 -0.99 4.37
C VAL A 150 0.91 -1.78 5.65
N VAL A 151 1.95 -2.13 6.35
CA VAL A 151 1.87 -2.58 7.73
C VAL A 151 2.20 -1.41 8.65
N LYS A 152 1.23 -0.98 9.47
CA LYS A 152 1.43 0.06 10.47
C LYS A 152 1.56 -0.54 11.85
N LEU A 153 2.61 -0.16 12.56
CA LEU A 153 2.86 -0.56 13.94
C LEU A 153 2.97 0.69 14.83
N ALA A 154 2.46 0.59 16.07
CA ALA A 154 2.73 1.58 17.12
C ALA A 154 3.49 0.87 18.24
N LEU A 155 4.71 1.30 18.51
CA LEU A 155 5.66 0.59 19.37
C LEU A 155 6.19 1.50 20.47
N SER A 156 6.53 0.88 21.61
CA SER A 156 7.46 1.47 22.55
C SER A 156 8.87 1.53 21.97
N LEU A 157 9.78 2.28 22.61
CA LEU A 157 11.18 2.41 22.19
C LEU A 157 11.92 1.05 22.19
N ASP A 158 11.50 0.11 23.03
CA ASP A 158 12.01 -1.26 23.11
C ASP A 158 11.18 -2.28 22.28
N GLY A 159 10.36 -1.80 21.31
CA GLY A 159 9.72 -2.63 20.30
C GLY A 159 8.50 -3.42 20.77
N ARG A 160 7.71 -2.90 21.72
CA ARG A 160 6.51 -3.55 22.23
C ARG A 160 5.23 -2.86 21.75
N LEU A 161 4.20 -3.67 21.42
CA LEU A 161 2.87 -3.18 21.03
C LEU A 161 1.98 -2.86 22.24
N ALA A 162 2.21 -3.53 23.35
CA ALA A 162 1.41 -3.44 24.57
C ALA A 162 2.23 -3.84 25.79
N ALA A 163 1.80 -3.42 26.96
CA ALA A 163 2.34 -3.88 28.23
C ALA A 163 2.00 -5.37 28.49
N ALA A 164 2.57 -5.96 29.54
CA ALA A 164 2.39 -7.36 29.89
C ALA A 164 0.91 -7.73 30.15
N ASP A 165 0.14 -6.82 30.74
CA ASP A 165 -1.30 -6.97 30.99
C ASP A 165 -2.18 -6.79 29.74
N GLY A 166 -1.56 -6.41 28.61
CA GLY A 166 -2.23 -6.16 27.33
C GLY A 166 -2.68 -4.72 27.13
N THR A 167 -2.48 -3.82 28.08
CA THR A 167 -2.79 -2.40 27.89
C THR A 167 -1.88 -1.78 26.82
N SER A 168 -2.47 -1.05 25.86
CA SER A 168 -1.78 -0.39 24.75
C SER A 168 -2.27 1.04 24.51
N GLN A 169 -3.38 1.44 25.08
CA GLN A 169 -4.01 2.75 24.89
C GLN A 169 -3.62 3.71 26.02
N TRP A 170 -2.94 4.83 25.74
CA TRP A 170 -2.45 5.26 24.43
C TRP A 170 -0.92 5.25 24.49
N LEU A 171 -0.31 4.39 23.69
CA LEU A 171 1.14 4.28 23.65
C LEU A 171 1.75 5.53 22.96
N THR A 172 1.16 5.96 21.83
CA THR A 172 1.60 7.13 21.06
C THR A 172 0.75 8.37 21.33
N GLY A 173 1.32 9.55 21.13
CA GLY A 173 0.67 10.83 21.33
C GLY A 173 -0.49 11.14 20.37
N PRO A 174 -1.25 12.25 20.61
CA PRO A 174 -2.38 12.64 19.77
C PRO A 174 -2.01 12.86 18.29
N ALA A 175 -0.90 13.54 18.03
CA ALA A 175 -0.44 13.84 16.67
C ALA A 175 -0.08 12.55 15.89
N ALA A 176 0.55 11.56 16.53
CA ALA A 176 0.81 10.25 15.91
C ALA A 176 -0.48 9.46 15.64
N ARG A 177 -1.51 9.59 16.51
CA ARG A 177 -2.84 9.02 16.24
C ARG A 177 -3.55 9.74 15.07
N ALA A 178 -3.42 11.07 14.96
CA ALA A 178 -3.90 11.81 13.80
C ALA A 178 -3.22 11.33 12.51
N ALA A 179 -1.90 11.08 12.54
CA ALA A 179 -1.15 10.49 11.42
C ALA A 179 -1.71 9.10 11.04
N ALA A 180 -2.04 8.24 12.00
CA ALA A 180 -2.67 6.96 11.74
C ALA A 180 -4.05 7.11 11.07
N HIS A 181 -4.87 8.08 11.49
CA HIS A 181 -6.15 8.36 10.82
C HIS A 181 -5.96 8.93 9.41
N ARG A 182 -4.90 9.72 9.16
CA ARG A 182 -4.53 10.15 7.79
C ARG A 182 -4.14 8.97 6.91
N LEU A 183 -3.40 7.99 7.45
CA LEU A 183 -3.09 6.74 6.75
C LEU A 183 -4.37 5.97 6.37
N ARG A 184 -5.34 5.85 7.30
CA ARG A 184 -6.65 5.23 6.99
C ARG A 184 -7.40 5.97 5.88
N ALA A 185 -7.38 7.30 5.89
CA ALA A 185 -8.02 8.12 4.86
C ALA A 185 -7.34 7.95 3.48
N ALA A 186 -6.06 7.59 3.46
CA ALA A 186 -5.27 7.43 2.26
C ALA A 186 -5.43 6.07 1.56
N VAL A 187 -5.94 5.04 2.26
CA VAL A 187 -6.10 3.67 1.73
C VAL A 187 -7.55 3.33 1.39
N ASP A 188 -7.74 2.23 0.65
CA ASP A 188 -9.06 1.73 0.27
C ASP A 188 -9.62 0.74 1.31
N GLY A 189 -8.76 0.02 2.04
CA GLY A 189 -9.17 -0.89 3.09
C GLY A 189 -8.24 -0.91 4.31
N VAL A 190 -8.80 -1.24 5.47
CA VAL A 190 -8.05 -1.44 6.73
C VAL A 190 -8.22 -2.86 7.19
N VAL A 191 -7.11 -3.55 7.45
CA VAL A 191 -7.05 -4.98 7.78
C VAL A 191 -6.66 -5.16 9.25
N VAL A 192 -7.43 -5.95 9.97
CA VAL A 192 -7.12 -6.40 11.33
C VAL A 192 -7.35 -7.90 11.49
N GLY A 193 -6.71 -8.51 12.48
CA GLY A 193 -7.04 -9.88 12.88
C GLY A 193 -8.21 -9.94 13.87
N SER A 194 -8.89 -11.07 13.95
CA SER A 194 -9.97 -11.30 14.94
C SER A 194 -9.50 -11.10 16.38
N GLY A 195 -8.22 -11.31 16.69
CA GLY A 195 -7.66 -11.00 18.01
C GLY A 195 -7.81 -9.54 18.40
N THR A 196 -7.59 -8.61 17.47
CA THR A 196 -7.77 -7.17 17.68
C THR A 196 -9.25 -6.83 17.87
N VAL A 197 -10.14 -7.44 17.07
CA VAL A 197 -11.60 -7.24 17.21
C VAL A 197 -12.09 -7.69 18.58
N LEU A 198 -11.65 -8.87 19.04
CA LEU A 198 -12.07 -9.44 20.32
C LEU A 198 -11.50 -8.70 21.53
N ALA A 199 -10.31 -8.09 21.39
CA ALA A 199 -9.67 -7.38 22.51
C ALA A 199 -10.13 -5.92 22.62
N ASP A 200 -10.26 -5.22 21.49
CA ASP A 200 -10.36 -3.76 21.45
C ASP A 200 -11.72 -3.25 20.90
N ASP A 201 -12.54 -4.14 20.30
CA ASP A 201 -13.80 -3.81 19.62
C ASP A 201 -13.69 -2.51 18.78
N PRO A 202 -12.75 -2.46 17.81
CA PRO A 202 -12.43 -1.25 17.11
C PRO A 202 -13.45 -0.92 16.02
N ALA A 203 -13.75 0.37 15.82
CA ALA A 203 -14.60 0.81 14.71
C ALA A 203 -13.85 0.88 13.36
N LEU A 204 -12.52 1.03 13.37
CA LEU A 204 -11.65 1.15 12.18
C LEU A 204 -12.04 2.26 11.18
N THR A 205 -12.78 3.26 11.61
CA THR A 205 -13.21 4.39 10.79
C THR A 205 -12.17 5.51 10.79
N VAL A 206 -12.21 6.34 9.74
CA VAL A 206 -11.48 7.62 9.71
C VAL A 206 -12.20 8.61 10.60
N ARG A 207 -11.50 9.14 11.60
CA ARG A 207 -12.04 10.07 12.60
C ARG A 207 -11.05 11.22 12.78
N LEU A 208 -11.17 12.22 11.92
CA LEU A 208 -10.41 13.47 11.98
C LEU A 208 -11.39 14.64 12.10
N GLY A 209 -11.11 15.54 13.00
CA GLY A 209 -11.82 16.82 13.11
C GLY A 209 -11.44 17.78 11.97
N PRO A 210 -12.10 18.94 11.88
CA PRO A 210 -11.78 19.97 10.89
C PRO A 210 -10.34 20.52 11.03
N ASP A 211 -9.77 20.43 12.22
CA ASP A 211 -8.40 20.79 12.58
C ASP A 211 -7.37 19.69 12.24
N GLY A 212 -7.84 18.52 11.74
CA GLY A 212 -7.00 17.38 11.46
C GLY A 212 -6.59 16.53 12.67
N GLU A 213 -7.14 16.85 13.85
CA GLU A 213 -6.93 16.09 15.09
C GLU A 213 -7.90 14.90 15.21
N PRO A 214 -7.58 13.87 16.03
CA PRO A 214 -8.46 12.73 16.25
C PRO A 214 -9.83 13.17 16.82
N ALA A 215 -10.92 12.70 16.20
CA ALA A 215 -12.29 12.99 16.61
C ALA A 215 -12.99 11.77 17.22
N ALA A 216 -14.04 11.97 18.00
CA ALA A 216 -14.83 10.89 18.59
C ALA A 216 -15.71 10.17 17.56
N ALA A 217 -16.19 10.87 16.53
CA ALA A 217 -17.07 10.36 15.48
C ALA A 217 -16.36 10.29 14.13
N PRO A 218 -16.86 9.48 13.17
CA PRO A 218 -16.38 9.47 11.81
C PRO A 218 -16.46 10.85 11.18
N SER A 219 -15.47 11.22 10.36
CA SER A 219 -15.44 12.50 9.66
C SER A 219 -16.63 12.61 8.71
N ALA A 220 -17.44 13.66 8.85
CA ALA A 220 -18.63 13.85 8.01
C ALA A 220 -18.23 13.98 6.53
N GLY A 221 -18.86 13.18 5.67
CA GLY A 221 -18.61 13.17 4.22
C GLY A 221 -17.27 12.57 3.81
N ALA A 222 -16.41 12.15 4.74
CA ALA A 222 -15.18 11.45 4.40
C ALA A 222 -15.49 10.03 3.92
N ARG A 223 -14.84 9.63 2.81
CA ARG A 223 -14.84 8.24 2.39
C ARG A 223 -14.24 7.36 3.49
N GLN A 224 -14.97 6.34 3.89
CA GLN A 224 -14.49 5.35 4.83
C GLN A 224 -13.84 4.18 4.09
N PRO A 225 -12.71 3.63 4.58
CA PRO A 225 -12.11 2.43 4.02
C PRO A 225 -12.98 1.19 4.27
N LEU A 226 -12.88 0.19 3.40
CA LEU A 226 -13.41 -1.15 3.66
C LEU A 226 -12.72 -1.72 4.91
N ARG A 227 -13.49 -2.18 5.90
CA ARG A 227 -12.96 -2.81 7.11
C ARG A 227 -12.84 -4.31 6.87
N ILE A 228 -11.63 -4.85 6.98
CA ILE A 228 -11.33 -6.25 6.65
C ILE A 228 -10.87 -6.96 7.91
N VAL A 229 -11.60 -8.00 8.29
CA VAL A 229 -11.30 -8.80 9.48
C VAL A 229 -10.81 -10.19 9.06
N LEU A 230 -9.55 -10.49 9.35
CA LEU A 230 -9.00 -11.83 9.16
C LEU A 230 -9.40 -12.70 10.37
N ASP A 231 -10.46 -13.47 10.19
CA ASP A 231 -11.03 -14.32 11.22
C ASP A 231 -11.15 -15.79 10.79
N ARG A 232 -10.02 -16.43 10.55
CA ARG A 232 -9.94 -17.81 10.05
C ARG A 232 -10.88 -18.80 10.73
N ARG A 233 -11.23 -18.60 12.00
CA ARG A 233 -12.05 -19.49 12.81
C ARG A 233 -13.47 -18.97 13.06
N ALA A 234 -13.87 -17.90 12.41
CA ALA A 234 -15.18 -17.27 12.57
C ALA A 234 -15.56 -17.01 14.05
N ARG A 235 -14.64 -16.40 14.82
CA ARG A 235 -14.81 -16.15 16.27
C ARG A 235 -15.45 -14.83 16.61
N THR A 236 -15.46 -13.90 15.66
CA THR A 236 -16.03 -12.56 15.86
C THR A 236 -17.55 -12.61 15.85
N ARG A 237 -18.15 -11.69 16.58
CA ARG A 237 -19.62 -11.62 16.71
C ARG A 237 -20.16 -10.57 15.74
N PRO A 238 -21.32 -10.80 15.11
CA PRO A 238 -21.95 -9.83 14.21
C PRO A 238 -22.21 -8.44 14.82
N GLY A 239 -22.37 -8.37 16.14
CA GLY A 239 -22.56 -7.09 16.86
C GLY A 239 -21.27 -6.32 17.19
N ALA A 240 -20.08 -6.75 16.72
CA ALA A 240 -18.86 -5.99 16.93
C ALA A 240 -18.90 -4.67 16.14
N LYS A 241 -18.31 -3.60 16.68
CA LYS A 241 -18.31 -2.25 16.05
C LYS A 241 -17.74 -2.23 14.65
N VAL A 242 -16.79 -3.12 14.35
CA VAL A 242 -16.21 -3.25 13.01
C VAL A 242 -17.23 -3.66 11.95
N TYR A 243 -18.42 -4.11 12.34
CA TYR A 243 -19.51 -4.54 11.47
C TYR A 243 -20.73 -3.61 11.49
N ASP A 244 -20.65 -2.46 12.19
CA ASP A 244 -21.71 -1.45 12.17
C ASP A 244 -21.84 -0.76 10.81
N ASP A 245 -22.90 0.06 10.63
CA ASP A 245 -23.23 0.76 9.38
C ASP A 245 -22.32 1.95 9.07
N ALA A 246 -21.29 2.22 9.92
CA ALA A 246 -20.40 3.36 9.71
C ALA A 246 -19.50 3.21 8.48
N ALA A 247 -19.22 1.98 8.04
CA ALA A 247 -18.48 1.64 6.81
C ALA A 247 -18.77 0.21 6.37
N ALA A 248 -18.46 -0.12 5.11
CA ALA A 248 -18.53 -1.49 4.62
C ALA A 248 -17.50 -2.39 5.33
N SER A 249 -17.83 -3.67 5.52
CA SER A 249 -16.96 -4.64 6.17
C SER A 249 -16.89 -5.94 5.38
N LEU A 250 -15.73 -6.57 5.40
CA LEU A 250 -15.43 -7.89 4.84
C LEU A 250 -14.87 -8.78 5.94
N VAL A 251 -15.45 -9.95 6.15
CA VAL A 251 -14.88 -10.98 7.03
C VAL A 251 -14.23 -12.06 6.19
N VAL A 252 -12.99 -12.38 6.49
CA VAL A 252 -12.26 -13.46 5.80
C VAL A 252 -12.12 -14.63 6.75
N VAL A 253 -12.69 -15.77 6.36
CA VAL A 253 -12.70 -17.01 7.14
C VAL A 253 -12.04 -18.15 6.38
N ASP A 254 -11.57 -19.17 7.10
CA ASP A 254 -11.16 -20.43 6.48
C ASP A 254 -12.37 -21.09 5.82
N ALA A 255 -12.20 -21.67 4.63
CA ALA A 255 -13.27 -22.35 3.92
C ALA A 255 -13.90 -23.49 4.72
N ALA A 256 -13.15 -24.08 5.66
CA ALA A 256 -13.63 -25.14 6.56
C ALA A 256 -14.26 -24.59 7.86
N ALA A 257 -14.26 -23.26 8.08
CA ALA A 257 -14.79 -22.68 9.31
C ALA A 257 -16.33 -22.64 9.29
N GLU A 258 -16.94 -22.92 10.44
CA GLU A 258 -18.38 -22.76 10.67
C GLU A 258 -18.70 -21.28 10.87
N ALA A 259 -19.02 -20.59 9.77
CA ALA A 259 -19.27 -19.14 9.75
C ALA A 259 -20.76 -18.77 9.60
N GLY A 260 -21.69 -19.73 9.75
CA GLY A 260 -23.12 -19.53 9.51
C GLY A 260 -23.71 -18.33 10.25
N HIS A 261 -23.27 -18.05 11.47
CA HIS A 261 -23.72 -16.88 12.24
C HIS A 261 -23.32 -15.53 11.63
N LEU A 262 -22.25 -15.50 10.82
CA LEU A 262 -21.82 -14.29 10.09
C LEU A 262 -22.64 -14.14 8.80
N ASP A 263 -22.86 -15.26 8.10
CA ASP A 263 -23.71 -15.31 6.87
C ASP A 263 -25.17 -14.94 7.20
N GLU A 264 -25.74 -15.50 8.26
CA GLU A 264 -27.12 -15.23 8.72
C GLU A 264 -27.30 -13.76 9.14
N ALA A 265 -26.24 -13.13 9.65
CA ALA A 265 -26.24 -11.70 9.95
C ALA A 265 -26.10 -10.80 8.72
N GLY A 266 -25.97 -11.36 7.50
CA GLY A 266 -25.85 -10.62 6.25
C GLY A 266 -24.50 -9.94 6.06
N LEU A 267 -23.44 -10.38 6.74
CA LEU A 267 -22.10 -9.85 6.55
C LEU A 267 -21.50 -10.34 5.23
N ASP A 268 -20.66 -9.54 4.61
CA ASP A 268 -19.86 -9.94 3.45
C ASP A 268 -18.73 -10.88 3.92
N VAL A 269 -18.83 -12.17 3.61
CA VAL A 269 -17.91 -13.23 4.04
C VAL A 269 -17.15 -13.78 2.86
N ALA A 270 -15.83 -13.64 2.85
CA ALA A 270 -14.94 -14.34 1.92
C ALA A 270 -14.34 -15.59 2.59
N ARG A 271 -14.30 -16.69 1.83
CA ARG A 271 -13.72 -17.97 2.26
C ARG A 271 -12.41 -18.21 1.52
N VAL A 272 -11.36 -18.54 2.28
CA VAL A 272 -9.99 -18.75 1.79
C VAL A 272 -9.46 -20.12 2.21
N ASP A 273 -8.49 -20.67 1.49
CA ASP A 273 -7.82 -21.89 1.91
C ASP A 273 -6.81 -21.63 3.01
N GLY A 274 -7.24 -21.84 4.26
CA GLY A 274 -6.39 -21.71 5.44
C GLY A 274 -5.25 -22.72 5.55
N ARG A 275 -5.16 -23.70 4.63
CA ARG A 275 -4.06 -24.68 4.55
C ARG A 275 -2.94 -24.21 3.62
N ALA A 276 -3.16 -23.16 2.81
CA ALA A 276 -2.10 -22.55 2.02
C ALA A 276 -0.91 -22.17 2.91
N ALA A 277 0.30 -22.14 2.35
CA ALA A 277 1.54 -21.85 3.09
C ALA A 277 1.48 -20.51 3.85
N ASP A 278 0.82 -19.51 3.27
CA ASP A 278 0.56 -18.20 3.85
C ASP A 278 -0.72 -18.15 4.72
N GLY A 279 -1.39 -19.29 4.91
CA GLY A 279 -2.66 -19.39 5.64
C GLY A 279 -3.85 -18.74 4.97
N GLY A 280 -3.83 -18.60 3.63
CA GLY A 280 -4.88 -17.97 2.83
C GLY A 280 -4.78 -16.44 2.79
N LEU A 281 -3.64 -15.87 3.15
CA LEU A 281 -3.46 -14.42 3.23
C LEU A 281 -3.47 -13.77 1.83
N ALA A 282 -2.81 -14.36 0.83
CA ALA A 282 -2.83 -13.87 -0.55
C ALA A 282 -4.25 -13.87 -1.12
N GLU A 283 -5.05 -14.93 -0.87
CA GLU A 283 -6.46 -14.97 -1.27
C GLU A 283 -7.30 -13.91 -0.55
N ALA A 284 -7.02 -13.64 0.74
CA ALA A 284 -7.68 -12.59 1.50
C ALA A 284 -7.42 -11.20 0.89
N LEU A 285 -6.18 -10.92 0.47
CA LEU A 285 -5.83 -9.68 -0.22
C LEU A 285 -6.50 -9.61 -1.61
N ALA A 286 -6.55 -10.71 -2.34
CA ALA A 286 -7.24 -10.78 -3.63
C ALA A 286 -8.75 -10.55 -3.46
N ALA A 287 -9.38 -11.10 -2.41
CA ALA A 287 -10.79 -10.84 -2.10
C ALA A 287 -11.07 -9.36 -1.81
N ALA A 288 -10.15 -8.65 -1.16
CA ALA A 288 -10.22 -7.21 -1.00
C ALA A 288 -10.06 -6.47 -2.33
N GLY A 289 -9.11 -6.91 -3.18
CA GLY A 289 -8.91 -6.40 -4.53
C GLY A 289 -10.16 -6.52 -5.41
N ALA A 290 -10.83 -7.66 -5.38
CA ALA A 290 -12.10 -7.90 -6.09
C ALA A 290 -13.24 -6.94 -5.65
N ARG A 291 -13.13 -6.34 -4.45
CA ARG A 291 -14.03 -5.30 -3.93
C ARG A 291 -13.54 -3.88 -4.22
N GLY A 292 -12.57 -3.74 -5.12
CA GLY A 292 -12.06 -2.45 -5.58
C GLY A 292 -10.97 -1.84 -4.68
N CYS A 293 -10.43 -2.57 -3.70
CA CYS A 293 -9.31 -2.09 -2.92
C CYS A 293 -8.02 -2.17 -3.75
N ARG A 294 -7.34 -1.05 -3.93
CA ARG A 294 -6.01 -0.94 -4.54
C ARG A 294 -4.91 -0.81 -3.50
N SER A 295 -5.30 -0.43 -2.29
CA SER A 295 -4.38 -0.21 -1.17
C SER A 295 -5.01 -0.63 0.15
N LEU A 296 -4.22 -1.29 0.99
CA LEU A 296 -4.63 -1.81 2.29
C LEU A 296 -3.68 -1.34 3.39
N LEU A 297 -4.24 -0.95 4.52
CA LEU A 297 -3.52 -0.66 5.74
C LEU A 297 -3.74 -1.80 6.75
N VAL A 298 -2.70 -2.53 7.07
CA VAL A 298 -2.71 -3.55 8.13
C VAL A 298 -2.45 -2.85 9.46
N GLU A 299 -3.48 -2.76 10.29
CA GLU A 299 -3.42 -2.29 11.69
C GLU A 299 -3.64 -3.44 12.68
N GLY A 300 -3.36 -4.66 12.22
CA GLY A 300 -3.48 -5.87 13.03
C GLY A 300 -2.43 -5.97 14.12
N GLY A 301 -2.66 -6.85 15.10
CA GLY A 301 -1.68 -7.20 16.12
C GLY A 301 -0.47 -7.94 15.54
N ALA A 302 0.50 -8.25 16.40
CA ALA A 302 1.78 -8.88 16.08
C ALA A 302 1.70 -10.07 15.11
N ALA A 303 0.64 -10.90 15.22
CA ALA A 303 0.48 -12.10 14.39
C ALA A 303 0.14 -11.77 12.93
N VAL A 304 -0.76 -10.82 12.68
CA VAL A 304 -1.12 -10.41 11.32
C VAL A 304 0.05 -9.66 10.67
N ALA A 305 0.68 -8.74 11.41
CA ALA A 305 1.87 -8.03 10.93
C ALA A 305 3.00 -9.02 10.57
N GLY A 306 3.27 -9.99 11.43
CA GLY A 306 4.27 -11.01 11.20
C GLY A 306 3.94 -11.89 9.99
N ALA A 307 2.68 -12.34 9.84
CA ALA A 307 2.25 -13.16 8.70
C ALA A 307 2.41 -12.41 7.37
N VAL A 308 2.00 -11.13 7.31
CA VAL A 308 2.14 -10.29 6.10
C VAL A 308 3.61 -10.09 5.73
N VAL A 309 4.48 -9.86 6.72
CA VAL A 309 5.93 -9.70 6.49
C VAL A 309 6.58 -11.04 6.07
N ALA A 310 6.22 -12.14 6.75
CA ALA A 310 6.77 -13.47 6.43
C ALA A 310 6.39 -13.95 5.03
N ALA A 311 5.18 -13.60 4.57
CA ALA A 311 4.70 -13.92 3.22
C ALA A 311 5.26 -12.99 2.12
N GLY A 312 6.10 -12.00 2.46
CA GLY A 312 6.61 -11.03 1.48
C GLY A 312 5.54 -10.11 0.90
N LEU A 313 4.40 -9.98 1.57
CA LEU A 313 3.25 -9.21 1.08
C LEU A 313 3.21 -7.75 1.56
N ALA A 314 4.14 -7.35 2.44
CA ALA A 314 4.24 -5.99 2.92
C ALA A 314 5.05 -5.12 1.95
N ASP A 315 4.42 -4.12 1.35
CA ASP A 315 5.09 -3.16 0.45
C ASP A 315 5.67 -1.96 1.22
N ARG A 316 5.17 -1.69 2.42
CA ARG A 316 5.68 -0.64 3.32
C ARG A 316 5.49 -1.05 4.78
N LEU A 317 6.46 -0.62 5.62
CA LEU A 317 6.27 -0.56 7.05
C LEU A 317 6.21 0.91 7.49
N VAL A 318 5.21 1.26 8.28
CA VAL A 318 5.10 2.57 8.95
C VAL A 318 5.09 2.32 10.44
N VAL A 319 6.18 2.67 11.10
CA VAL A 319 6.40 2.35 12.51
C VAL A 319 6.39 3.63 13.33
N HIS A 320 5.37 3.80 14.16
CA HIS A 320 5.29 4.88 15.14
C HIS A 320 5.98 4.42 16.42
N VAL A 321 7.01 5.13 16.85
CA VAL A 321 7.81 4.79 18.03
C VAL A 321 7.59 5.85 19.11
N ALA A 322 7.00 5.44 20.23
CA ALA A 322 6.84 6.26 21.41
C ALA A 322 8.07 6.14 22.33
N PRO A 323 8.52 7.21 22.99
CA PRO A 323 9.68 7.20 23.89
C PRO A 323 9.33 6.61 25.27
N VAL A 324 8.79 5.37 25.26
CA VAL A 324 8.37 4.60 26.43
C VAL A 324 9.03 3.22 26.38
N LEU A 325 9.39 2.68 27.53
CA LEU A 325 9.92 1.31 27.68
C LEU A 325 8.89 0.44 28.38
N LEU A 326 8.58 -0.75 27.83
CA LEU A 326 7.62 -1.70 28.39
C LEU A 326 8.26 -2.98 28.92
N GLY A 327 9.53 -3.23 28.60
CA GLY A 327 10.30 -4.38 29.06
C GLY A 327 9.99 -5.69 28.34
N GLU A 328 10.65 -6.76 28.76
CA GLU A 328 10.61 -8.07 28.11
C GLU A 328 9.24 -8.74 28.17
N ALA A 329 8.46 -8.49 29.21
CA ALA A 329 7.10 -9.03 29.36
C ALA A 329 6.06 -8.38 28.45
N GLY A 330 6.40 -7.22 27.83
CA GLY A 330 5.56 -6.54 26.84
C GLY A 330 5.33 -7.39 25.58
N ARG A 331 4.20 -7.19 24.90
CA ARG A 331 3.86 -7.92 23.67
C ARG A 331 4.76 -7.47 22.52
N PRO A 332 5.42 -8.39 21.77
CA PRO A 332 6.34 -8.04 20.70
C PRO A 332 5.63 -7.39 19.52
N ALA A 333 6.39 -6.63 18.72
CA ALA A 333 5.92 -5.94 17.51
C ALA A 333 5.37 -6.90 16.45
N VAL A 334 6.05 -8.02 16.24
CA VAL A 334 5.72 -9.06 15.27
C VAL A 334 5.94 -10.44 15.88
N THR A 335 5.14 -11.42 15.44
CA THR A 335 5.31 -12.83 15.81
C THR A 335 5.25 -13.72 14.57
N GLY A 336 5.84 -14.90 14.65
CA GLY A 336 5.76 -15.91 13.60
C GLY A 336 6.72 -15.71 12.42
N LEU A 337 7.70 -14.81 12.53
CA LEU A 337 8.71 -14.63 11.46
C LEU A 337 9.69 -15.82 11.35
N GLY A 338 9.93 -16.54 12.46
CA GLY A 338 10.79 -17.71 12.45
C GLY A 338 12.24 -17.46 11.98
N VAL A 339 12.79 -16.26 12.22
CA VAL A 339 14.12 -15.86 11.74
C VAL A 339 15.22 -16.58 12.53
N PRO A 340 15.95 -17.54 11.94
CA PRO A 340 16.95 -18.33 12.65
C PRO A 340 18.30 -17.61 12.80
N THR A 341 18.62 -16.72 11.88
CA THR A 341 19.90 -15.98 11.88
C THR A 341 19.68 -14.54 11.41
N LEU A 342 20.61 -13.65 11.74
CA LEU A 342 20.57 -12.25 11.26
C LEU A 342 20.66 -12.15 9.72
N ALA A 343 21.33 -13.11 9.08
CA ALA A 343 21.43 -13.17 7.62
C ALA A 343 20.08 -13.51 6.95
N ALA A 344 19.25 -14.31 7.62
CA ALA A 344 17.90 -14.67 7.15
C ALA A 344 16.82 -13.62 7.49
N ALA A 345 17.18 -12.57 8.22
CA ALA A 345 16.21 -11.53 8.61
C ALA A 345 15.74 -10.72 7.39
N PRO A 346 14.42 -10.48 7.22
CA PRO A 346 13.91 -9.57 6.21
C PRO A 346 14.57 -8.20 6.33
N ARG A 347 15.08 -7.67 5.23
CA ARG A 347 15.77 -6.38 5.20
C ARG A 347 14.87 -5.30 4.64
N TRP A 348 14.96 -4.14 5.23
CA TRP A 348 14.19 -2.97 4.85
C TRP A 348 15.11 -1.77 4.69
N ASP A 349 14.84 -0.94 3.71
CA ASP A 349 15.49 0.35 3.53
C ASP A 349 14.67 1.43 4.22
N LEU A 350 15.33 2.24 5.03
CA LEU A 350 14.71 3.38 5.69
C LEU A 350 14.49 4.48 4.67
N VAL A 351 13.22 4.76 4.39
CA VAL A 351 12.79 5.71 3.35
C VAL A 351 12.59 7.11 3.92
N ASP A 352 12.01 7.20 5.13
CA ASP A 352 11.73 8.49 5.76
C ASP A 352 11.73 8.34 7.29
N VAL A 353 12.07 9.44 7.97
CA VAL A 353 12.01 9.58 9.43
C VAL A 353 11.38 10.92 9.76
N GLU A 354 10.20 10.89 10.35
CA GLU A 354 9.50 12.10 10.77
C GLU A 354 9.39 12.15 12.29
N ARG A 355 9.62 13.33 12.87
CA ARG A 355 9.28 13.60 14.27
C ARG A 355 7.87 14.17 14.35
N VAL A 356 6.99 13.46 15.05
CA VAL A 356 5.58 13.82 15.24
C VAL A 356 5.35 14.09 16.74
N ASP A 357 5.49 15.34 17.15
CA ASP A 357 5.55 15.77 18.56
C ASP A 357 6.66 15.04 19.34
N GLY A 358 6.29 14.23 20.33
CA GLY A 358 7.19 13.41 21.13
C GLY A 358 7.55 12.06 20.52
N ASP A 359 6.84 11.63 19.46
CA ASP A 359 7.00 10.33 18.81
C ASP A 359 7.88 10.44 17.55
N ALA A 360 8.42 9.30 17.10
CA ALA A 360 9.07 9.17 15.81
C ALA A 360 8.23 8.28 14.87
N VAL A 361 8.15 8.63 13.59
CA VAL A 361 7.52 7.81 12.56
C VAL A 361 8.58 7.40 11.55
N LEU A 362 8.80 6.10 11.42
CA LEU A 362 9.74 5.50 10.48
C LEU A 362 8.94 4.92 9.32
N THR A 363 9.31 5.26 8.09
CA THR A 363 8.76 4.63 6.88
C THR A 363 9.85 3.81 6.22
N CYS A 364 9.57 2.53 5.98
CA CYS A 364 10.52 1.60 5.38
C CYS A 364 9.92 0.89 4.17
N ALA A 365 10.77 0.56 3.19
CA ALA A 365 10.46 -0.25 2.01
C ALA A 365 11.23 -1.57 2.05
N PRO A 366 10.68 -2.67 1.47
CA PRO A 366 11.45 -3.90 1.30
C PRO A 366 12.72 -3.61 0.49
N ARG A 367 13.85 -4.18 0.92
CA ARG A 367 15.09 -4.08 0.14
C ARG A 367 15.02 -5.02 -1.06
N ALA A 368 15.21 -4.50 -2.26
CA ALA A 368 15.29 -5.31 -3.48
C ALA A 368 16.42 -6.36 -3.36
N GLY A 369 16.15 -7.61 -3.76
CA GLY A 369 17.13 -8.70 -3.70
C GLY A 369 17.27 -9.37 -2.33
N ALA A 370 16.36 -9.14 -1.37
CA ALA A 370 16.24 -10.01 -0.21
C ALA A 370 15.82 -11.43 -0.66
N PRO A 371 16.39 -12.51 -0.07
CA PRO A 371 16.04 -13.86 -0.47
C PRO A 371 14.54 -14.09 -0.33
N GLU A 372 13.91 -14.57 -1.40
CA GLU A 372 12.56 -15.12 -1.32
C GLU A 372 12.55 -16.16 -0.20
N GLY A 373 11.53 -16.13 0.64
CA GLY A 373 11.36 -17.10 1.72
C GLY A 373 11.43 -18.54 1.17
N PRO A 374 11.70 -19.55 1.99
CA PRO A 374 11.92 -20.91 1.52
C PRO A 374 10.70 -21.40 0.73
N HIS A 375 10.83 -21.40 -0.60
CA HIS A 375 9.98 -22.24 -1.43
C HIS A 375 10.45 -23.68 -1.21
N ASP A 376 9.57 -24.49 -0.63
CA ASP A 376 9.72 -25.95 -0.54
C ASP A 376 9.88 -26.51 -1.98
N HIS A 377 11.12 -26.66 -2.41
CA HIS A 377 11.52 -27.54 -3.50
C HIS A 377 12.21 -28.74 -2.88
N ASP A 378 11.43 -29.61 -2.28
CA ASP A 378 11.87 -30.96 -1.97
C ASP A 378 10.92 -31.94 -2.67
N HIS A 379 11.31 -32.34 -3.87
CA HIS A 379 10.84 -33.56 -4.47
C HIS A 379 12.00 -34.33 -5.07
N ASP A 380 12.19 -35.49 -4.46
CA ASP A 380 12.75 -36.72 -5.00
C ASP A 380 14.17 -36.70 -5.63
N HIS A 381 15.11 -37.22 -4.92
CA HIS A 381 15.96 -38.25 -5.49
C HIS A 381 16.34 -39.30 -4.44
N ASP A 382 15.48 -40.29 -4.38
CA ASP A 382 15.77 -41.63 -3.90
C ASP A 382 16.86 -42.24 -4.79
N HIS A 383 18.05 -42.47 -4.28
CA HIS A 383 19.01 -43.45 -4.80
C HIS A 383 19.67 -44.18 -3.66
N ALA A 384 19.09 -45.33 -3.44
CA ALA A 384 19.66 -46.46 -2.76
C ALA A 384 21.07 -46.78 -3.30
N LEU A 385 22.05 -46.94 -2.44
CA LEU A 385 23.19 -47.86 -2.64
C LEU A 385 23.51 -48.56 -1.35
N ALA A 386 23.44 -49.86 -1.47
CA ALA A 386 23.60 -50.87 -0.46
C ALA A 386 25.06 -51.03 0.04
N PRO A 387 25.30 -51.86 1.06
CA PRO A 387 26.51 -51.86 1.87
C PRO A 387 27.54 -52.88 1.42
N HIS A 388 28.81 -52.54 1.61
CA HIS A 388 29.93 -53.50 1.71
C HIS A 388 30.74 -53.06 2.93
N GLY A 389 30.99 -53.88 3.87
CA GLY A 389 31.48 -55.22 3.94
C GLY A 389 32.70 -55.21 4.85
N ALA A 390 32.52 -55.76 6.01
CA ALA A 390 33.36 -56.56 6.89
C ALA A 390 34.89 -56.34 7.02
N GLY A 391 35.35 -56.13 8.22
CA GLY A 391 36.16 -56.99 9.04
C GLY A 391 37.65 -56.68 9.09
N PRO A 392 38.42 -57.37 9.94
CA PRO A 392 38.67 -56.96 11.33
C PRO A 392 40.21 -56.85 11.58
N THR A 393 40.55 -56.12 12.58
CA THR A 393 41.56 -56.54 13.61
C THR A 393 41.54 -55.50 14.73
#